data_24b3fb803c5bfe2474763e3a1e12bd62
#
_entry.id   24b3fb803c5bfe2474763e3a1e12bd62
#
_cell.length_a   1.000
_cell.length_b   1.000
_cell.length_c   1.000
_cell.angle_alpha   90.00
_cell.angle_beta   90.00
_cell.angle_gamma   90.00
#
_symmetry.space_group_name_H-M   'P 1'
#
loop_
_entity.id
_entity.type
_entity.pdbx_description
1 polymer ?
#
loop_
_entity_poly.entity_id
_entity_poly.type
_entity_poly.pdbx_seq_one_letter_code
_entity_poly.pdbx_strand_id
1 'polypeptide(L)'
;MTSAEAVLVSLQSHTEVLTTLDTHPSLRAPWLAHNGTNGHTNGHTSNRTEKDMNGQNAEGKLFVASVSPQSRASLAAVFNISEVEAGNMIAQLLSGPSGLRSGGHQGSDFTWIIDTNAMREACLVAAADEVTNALSPEASKITPKPGSEGSIDTTPKAPILTSACPGWICYAEKTHPYVLPHLSRLKSPQALTGTLIKSVLSERYNVSPSQIWHLAIMPCFDKKLEASRGELTSAAWLPSYDQSQEKIRDTDCVITARELLHLAAARGINFASLPRTPLPSSDRTPFPDPKLDAFLFPSSRRKNQSAAAGPSGGYLHHILQTYQAQNPGSSISTVRGRNADVVEYSVVRGSETIIKAARFYGFRNIQNLVRRLKPAKASRLPGGKTGVSRRPGGAVAAAGEGVKDYAYVEVMACPGGCTNGGGQVKVQEVEEVRVYEGIQEANEDAPAPKPGPKEQKEWLAKVDEAYFSGTDSEEERSNGDGDQHMTNGEANGNSPDQDVVDGISRSRMKQLMAHWADITGVDQQKLIYTSYIKVESDVGKKKPSDMERVAGLAVTAGGGW
;
A
#
# COMPACT_ATOMS: atom_id res chain seq x y z
N MET A 1 -4.16 3.05 19.90
CA MET A 1 -4.31 4.32 19.16
C MET A 1 -4.26 5.45 20.19
N THR A 2 -3.44 6.46 19.97
CA THR A 2 -3.42 7.68 20.79
C THR A 2 -4.58 8.60 20.39
N SER A 3 -4.92 9.59 21.22
CA SER A 3 -5.96 10.57 20.88
C SER A 3 -5.65 11.34 19.58
N ALA A 4 -4.37 11.68 19.34
CA ALA A 4 -3.94 12.33 18.11
C ALA A 4 -4.14 11.43 16.85
N GLU A 5 -3.81 10.15 16.96
CA GLU A 5 -4.07 9.19 15.86
C GLU A 5 -5.56 9.01 15.58
N ALA A 6 -6.39 9.02 16.62
CA ALA A 6 -7.85 8.96 16.45
C ALA A 6 -8.38 10.19 15.69
N VAL A 7 -7.85 11.39 15.97
CA VAL A 7 -8.19 12.61 15.23
C VAL A 7 -7.73 12.50 13.77
N LEU A 8 -6.48 12.10 13.50
CA LEU A 8 -5.98 11.94 12.13
C LEU A 8 -6.79 10.93 11.33
N VAL A 9 -7.28 9.87 11.98
CA VAL A 9 -8.16 8.89 11.33
C VAL A 9 -9.55 9.47 11.04
N SER A 10 -10.09 10.28 11.92
CA SER A 10 -11.43 10.87 11.77
C SER A 10 -11.48 11.98 10.70
N LEU A 11 -10.38 12.72 10.52
CA LEU A 11 -10.29 13.77 9.48
C LEU A 11 -10.30 13.18 8.07
N GLN A 12 -9.77 11.97 7.88
CA GLN A 12 -9.82 11.26 6.60
C GLN A 12 -11.08 10.39 6.53
N SER A 13 -12.13 10.88 5.91
CA SER A 13 -13.43 10.22 5.86
C SER A 13 -14.12 10.45 4.52
N HIS A 14 -15.23 9.75 4.30
CA HIS A 14 -16.10 9.99 3.13
C HIS A 14 -16.61 11.44 3.06
N THR A 15 -16.78 12.10 4.21
CA THR A 15 -17.19 13.51 4.27
C THR A 15 -16.11 14.42 3.69
N GLU A 16 -14.83 14.18 4.02
CA GLU A 16 -13.70 14.92 3.42
C GLU A 16 -13.66 14.77 1.91
N VAL A 17 -13.90 13.56 1.40
CA VAL A 17 -13.97 13.31 -0.05
C VAL A 17 -15.06 14.16 -0.70
N LEU A 18 -16.28 14.15 -0.14
CA LEU A 18 -17.40 14.93 -0.67
C LEU A 18 -17.14 16.43 -0.58
N THR A 19 -16.66 16.90 0.55
CA THR A 19 -16.33 18.32 0.75
C THR A 19 -15.30 18.79 -0.29
N THR A 20 -14.26 18.00 -0.52
CA THR A 20 -13.22 18.37 -1.49
C THR A 20 -13.75 18.37 -2.93
N LEU A 21 -14.55 17.37 -3.33
CA LEU A 21 -15.17 17.32 -4.65
C LEU A 21 -16.18 18.46 -4.89
N ASP A 22 -16.89 18.88 -3.84
CA ASP A 22 -17.89 19.95 -3.93
C ASP A 22 -17.28 21.36 -3.85
N THR A 23 -16.08 21.48 -3.27
CA THR A 23 -15.36 22.77 -3.15
C THR A 23 -14.50 23.05 -4.38
N HIS A 24 -13.88 22.03 -4.97
CA HIS A 24 -12.89 22.20 -6.03
C HIS A 24 -13.40 21.65 -7.36
N PRO A 25 -13.39 22.46 -8.45
CA PRO A 25 -13.67 21.95 -9.79
C PRO A 25 -12.59 21.00 -10.28
N SER A 26 -12.97 19.95 -11.04
CA SER A 26 -12.02 19.04 -11.66
C SER A 26 -11.21 19.73 -12.75
N LEU A 27 -9.88 19.67 -12.65
CA LEU A 27 -8.99 19.96 -13.76
C LEU A 27 -9.08 18.81 -14.77
N ARG A 28 -9.41 19.11 -16.02
CA ARG A 28 -9.53 18.11 -17.07
C ARG A 28 -8.25 18.04 -17.91
N ALA A 29 -7.76 16.83 -18.17
CA ALA A 29 -6.49 16.59 -18.84
C ALA A 29 -6.32 17.27 -20.23
N PRO A 30 -7.33 17.39 -21.11
CA PRO A 30 -7.19 18.12 -22.37
C PRO A 30 -6.80 19.59 -22.20
N TRP A 31 -7.20 20.21 -21.09
CA TRP A 31 -6.80 21.58 -20.76
C TRP A 31 -5.31 21.65 -20.37
N LEU A 32 -4.79 20.62 -19.69
CA LEU A 32 -3.39 20.53 -19.30
C LEU A 32 -2.46 20.30 -20.51
N ALA A 33 -2.94 19.57 -21.53
CA ALA A 33 -2.15 19.27 -22.74
C ALA A 33 -1.82 20.49 -23.59
N HIS A 34 -2.56 21.61 -23.45
CA HIS A 34 -2.35 22.83 -24.26
C HIS A 34 -1.29 23.78 -23.70
N ASN A 35 -0.81 23.55 -22.47
CA ASN A 35 0.22 24.42 -21.86
C ASN A 35 1.67 24.04 -22.26
N GLY A 36 1.87 22.98 -23.03
CA GLY A 36 3.21 22.45 -23.39
C GLY A 36 3.74 22.79 -24.78
N THR A 37 3.00 23.45 -25.64
CA THR A 37 3.47 23.86 -26.97
C THR A 37 3.47 25.36 -27.11
N ASN A 38 4.67 25.96 -27.19
CA ASN A 38 4.89 27.35 -27.63
C ASN A 38 4.26 27.58 -29.02
N GLY A 39 3.08 28.12 -29.03
CA GLY A 39 2.42 28.59 -30.25
C GLY A 39 1.57 29.83 -29.92
N HIS A 40 2.05 30.99 -30.35
CA HIS A 40 1.27 32.20 -30.32
C HIS A 40 -0.05 32.01 -31.05
N THR A 41 -1.12 31.84 -30.31
CA THR A 41 -2.47 32.11 -30.78
C THR A 41 -3.16 32.98 -29.75
N ASN A 42 -3.42 34.24 -30.13
CA ASN A 42 -4.31 35.15 -29.44
C ASN A 42 -5.71 34.53 -29.38
N GLY A 43 -6.03 33.87 -28.28
CA GLY A 43 -7.37 33.39 -27.97
C GLY A 43 -7.56 33.49 -26.47
N HIS A 44 -8.44 34.37 -26.03
CA HIS A 44 -8.89 34.46 -24.65
C HIS A 44 -9.49 33.13 -24.22
N THR A 45 -8.65 32.20 -23.74
CA THR A 45 -9.11 31.11 -22.88
C THR A 45 -9.13 31.66 -21.46
N SER A 46 -10.30 32.14 -21.06
CA SER A 46 -10.59 32.47 -19.66
C SER A 46 -10.25 31.26 -18.81
N ASN A 47 -9.25 31.40 -17.90
CA ASN A 47 -9.17 30.61 -16.69
C ASN A 47 -10.55 30.74 -16.02
N ARG A 48 -11.41 29.76 -16.18
CA ARG A 48 -12.65 29.67 -15.43
C ARG A 48 -12.31 29.24 -14.01
N THR A 49 -11.88 30.20 -13.20
CA THR A 49 -12.04 30.16 -11.77
C THR A 49 -13.52 30.44 -11.51
N GLU A 50 -14.32 29.40 -11.34
CA GLU A 50 -15.68 29.59 -10.85
C GLU A 50 -15.59 30.07 -9.39
N LYS A 51 -16.33 31.13 -9.08
CA LYS A 51 -16.41 31.65 -7.70
C LYS A 51 -17.18 30.66 -6.84
N ASP A 52 -16.61 30.27 -5.73
CA ASP A 52 -17.34 29.55 -4.68
C ASP A 52 -18.46 30.41 -4.10
N MET A 53 -19.34 29.81 -3.27
CA MET A 53 -20.46 30.50 -2.65
C MET A 53 -20.05 31.68 -1.74
N ASN A 54 -18.76 31.80 -1.40
CA ASN A 54 -18.18 32.88 -0.60
C ASN A 54 -17.44 33.95 -1.47
N GLY A 55 -17.48 33.83 -2.81
CA GLY A 55 -16.88 34.81 -3.69
C GLY A 55 -15.36 34.70 -3.84
N GLN A 56 -14.73 33.62 -3.32
CA GLN A 56 -13.32 33.27 -3.56
C GLN A 56 -13.21 32.40 -4.80
N ASN A 57 -12.14 32.59 -5.57
CA ASN A 57 -11.86 31.74 -6.74
C ASN A 57 -11.41 30.36 -6.26
N ALA A 58 -12.26 29.33 -6.41
CA ALA A 58 -11.89 27.96 -6.07
C ALA A 58 -10.77 27.48 -7.01
N GLU A 59 -9.65 27.03 -6.44
CA GLU A 59 -8.56 26.44 -7.19
C GLU A 59 -8.95 25.04 -7.65
N GLY A 60 -8.87 24.76 -8.96
CA GLY A 60 -9.19 23.45 -9.52
C GLY A 60 -8.20 22.37 -9.06
N LYS A 61 -8.67 21.14 -8.92
CA LYS A 61 -7.86 19.97 -8.57
C LYS A 61 -7.96 18.84 -9.60
N LEU A 62 -6.86 18.14 -9.78
CA LEU A 62 -6.79 16.92 -10.56
C LEU A 62 -7.02 15.74 -9.61
N PHE A 63 -8.17 15.11 -9.71
CA PHE A 63 -8.56 14.02 -8.82
C PHE A 63 -8.07 12.67 -9.36
N VAL A 64 -7.34 11.93 -8.51
CA VAL A 64 -6.85 10.58 -8.82
C VAL A 64 -7.20 9.66 -7.66
N ALA A 65 -7.70 8.45 -7.96
CA ALA A 65 -7.96 7.44 -6.95
C ALA A 65 -7.05 6.22 -7.12
N SER A 66 -6.73 5.56 -6.03
CA SER A 66 -6.11 4.24 -6.04
C SER A 66 -6.91 3.24 -5.21
N VAL A 67 -7.01 1.99 -5.67
CA VAL A 67 -7.87 0.98 -5.05
C VAL A 67 -7.06 -0.28 -4.76
N SER A 68 -7.15 -0.76 -3.52
CA SER A 68 -6.50 -2.01 -3.14
C SER A 68 -7.33 -3.23 -3.55
N PRO A 69 -6.68 -4.33 -3.96
CA PRO A 69 -7.39 -5.57 -4.31
C PRO A 69 -8.17 -6.15 -3.12
N GLN A 70 -7.69 -5.96 -1.89
CA GLN A 70 -8.39 -6.40 -0.70
C GLN A 70 -9.72 -5.67 -0.51
N SER A 71 -9.80 -4.38 -0.81
CA SER A 71 -11.04 -3.61 -0.74
C SER A 71 -12.05 -4.06 -1.81
N ARG A 72 -11.58 -4.35 -3.02
CA ARG A 72 -12.42 -4.94 -4.07
C ARG A 72 -12.97 -6.31 -3.66
N ALA A 73 -12.10 -7.18 -3.13
CA ALA A 73 -12.49 -8.50 -2.64
C ALA A 73 -13.52 -8.45 -1.50
N SER A 74 -13.40 -7.49 -0.59
CA SER A 74 -14.41 -7.29 0.48
C SER A 74 -15.79 -6.97 -0.09
N LEU A 75 -15.85 -6.03 -1.04
CA LEU A 75 -17.12 -5.66 -1.70
C LEU A 75 -17.66 -6.80 -2.58
N ALA A 76 -16.77 -7.51 -3.29
CA ALA A 76 -17.14 -8.69 -4.06
C ALA A 76 -17.85 -9.75 -3.18
N ALA A 77 -17.28 -10.04 -2.01
CA ALA A 77 -17.88 -10.97 -1.05
C ALA A 77 -19.22 -10.47 -0.49
N VAL A 78 -19.35 -9.15 -0.21
CA VAL A 78 -20.60 -8.54 0.26
C VAL A 78 -21.71 -8.68 -0.76
N PHE A 79 -21.43 -8.31 -2.01
CA PHE A 79 -22.42 -8.28 -3.09
C PHE A 79 -22.56 -9.60 -3.85
N ASN A 80 -21.75 -10.59 -3.49
CA ASN A 80 -21.72 -11.91 -4.14
C ASN A 80 -21.49 -11.81 -5.65
N ILE A 81 -20.49 -11.01 -6.03
CA ILE A 81 -20.03 -10.74 -7.39
C ILE A 81 -18.54 -11.05 -7.50
N SER A 82 -18.00 -11.02 -8.72
CA SER A 82 -16.57 -11.17 -8.92
C SER A 82 -15.78 -9.93 -8.45
N GLU A 83 -14.49 -10.11 -8.15
CA GLU A 83 -13.60 -9.01 -7.78
C GLU A 83 -13.47 -7.98 -8.93
N VAL A 84 -13.58 -8.43 -10.18
CA VAL A 84 -13.58 -7.58 -11.38
C VAL A 84 -14.82 -6.69 -11.41
N GLU A 85 -16.01 -7.28 -11.21
CA GLU A 85 -17.25 -6.52 -11.17
C GLU A 85 -17.24 -5.49 -10.04
N ALA A 86 -16.75 -5.88 -8.86
CA ALA A 86 -16.58 -4.93 -7.75
C ALA A 86 -15.64 -3.78 -8.13
N GLY A 87 -14.53 -4.06 -8.81
CA GLY A 87 -13.63 -3.04 -9.33
C GLY A 87 -14.27 -2.11 -10.35
N ASN A 88 -15.09 -2.66 -11.26
CA ASN A 88 -15.85 -1.88 -12.23
C ASN A 88 -16.89 -0.96 -11.54
N MET A 89 -17.63 -1.48 -10.56
CA MET A 89 -18.60 -0.68 -9.80
C MET A 89 -17.92 0.47 -9.02
N ILE A 90 -16.74 0.23 -8.45
CA ILE A 90 -15.94 1.30 -7.83
C ILE A 90 -15.56 2.35 -8.89
N ALA A 91 -15.13 1.93 -10.08
CA ALA A 91 -14.81 2.86 -11.16
C ALA A 91 -16.05 3.64 -11.63
N GLN A 92 -17.20 2.99 -11.75
CA GLN A 92 -18.48 3.63 -12.07
C GLN A 92 -18.88 4.66 -10.98
N LEU A 93 -18.68 4.33 -9.69
CA LEU A 93 -18.94 5.28 -8.60
C LEU A 93 -18.04 6.52 -8.73
N LEU A 94 -16.74 6.33 -8.94
CA LEU A 94 -15.76 7.41 -8.87
C LEU A 94 -15.73 8.29 -10.15
N SER A 95 -15.94 7.71 -11.33
CA SER A 95 -15.80 8.39 -12.63
C SER A 95 -17.00 8.23 -13.57
N GLY A 96 -17.92 7.32 -13.26
CA GLY A 96 -19.06 7.03 -14.14
C GLY A 96 -20.09 8.16 -14.16
N PRO A 97 -20.97 8.18 -15.19
CA PRO A 97 -21.98 9.23 -15.36
C PRO A 97 -23.00 9.28 -14.21
N SER A 98 -23.31 8.14 -13.61
CA SER A 98 -24.21 8.01 -12.45
C SER A 98 -23.45 7.97 -11.11
N GLY A 99 -22.15 8.27 -11.12
CA GLY A 99 -21.30 8.28 -9.94
C GLY A 99 -21.28 9.62 -9.20
N LEU A 100 -20.19 9.86 -8.47
CA LEU A 100 -20.05 10.99 -7.51
C LEU A 100 -20.27 12.37 -8.12
N ARG A 101 -19.99 12.58 -9.41
CA ARG A 101 -20.25 13.84 -10.10
C ARG A 101 -21.74 14.15 -10.23
N SER A 102 -22.57 13.13 -10.26
CA SER A 102 -24.04 13.29 -10.32
C SER A 102 -24.52 13.75 -8.93
N GLY A 103 -25.04 14.96 -8.83
CA GLY A 103 -25.44 15.55 -7.55
C GLY A 103 -24.35 16.26 -6.76
N GLY A 104 -23.13 16.36 -7.31
CA GLY A 104 -22.07 17.20 -6.76
C GLY A 104 -22.18 18.66 -7.20
N HIS A 105 -21.85 19.61 -6.32
CA HIS A 105 -21.93 21.06 -6.63
C HIS A 105 -21.06 21.47 -7.82
N GLN A 106 -19.85 20.91 -7.92
CA GLN A 106 -18.90 21.21 -9.01
C GLN A 106 -18.97 20.20 -10.16
N GLY A 107 -19.74 19.11 -10.02
CA GLY A 107 -19.73 17.99 -10.97
C GLY A 107 -18.35 17.33 -11.11
N SER A 108 -17.54 17.41 -10.06
CA SER A 108 -16.18 16.86 -10.03
C SER A 108 -16.20 15.35 -9.89
N ASP A 109 -15.25 14.69 -10.56
CA ASP A 109 -15.04 13.24 -10.57
C ASP A 109 -13.53 12.92 -10.65
N PHE A 110 -13.19 11.62 -10.56
CA PHE A 110 -11.82 11.16 -10.63
C PHE A 110 -11.40 10.89 -12.08
N THR A 111 -10.27 11.46 -12.49
CA THR A 111 -9.74 11.30 -13.85
C THR A 111 -9.13 9.90 -14.04
N TRP A 112 -8.39 9.38 -13.05
CA TRP A 112 -7.79 8.06 -13.08
C TRP A 112 -8.10 7.28 -11.82
N ILE A 113 -8.33 5.97 -12.01
CA ILE A 113 -8.52 5.00 -10.92
C ILE A 113 -7.49 3.92 -11.12
N ILE A 114 -6.49 3.88 -10.24
CA ILE A 114 -5.31 3.03 -10.36
C ILE A 114 -5.45 1.82 -9.44
N ASP A 115 -5.19 0.63 -9.98
CA ASP A 115 -5.02 -0.57 -9.16
C ASP A 115 -3.66 -0.54 -8.46
N THR A 116 -3.66 -0.59 -7.12
CA THR A 116 -2.40 -0.62 -6.36
C THR A 116 -1.54 -1.85 -6.65
N ASN A 117 -2.09 -2.90 -7.28
CA ASN A 117 -1.32 -4.03 -7.77
C ASN A 117 -0.22 -3.60 -8.76
N ALA A 118 -0.41 -2.52 -9.51
CA ALA A 118 0.62 -1.99 -10.38
C ALA A 118 1.90 -1.67 -9.58
N MET A 119 1.79 -0.82 -8.58
CA MET A 119 2.96 -0.44 -7.78
C MET A 119 3.39 -1.54 -6.81
N ARG A 120 2.53 -2.50 -6.47
CA ARG A 120 2.92 -3.70 -5.74
C ARG A 120 3.95 -4.53 -6.51
N GLU A 121 3.84 -4.69 -7.82
CA GLU A 121 4.84 -5.39 -8.64
C GLU A 121 6.22 -4.74 -8.50
N ALA A 122 6.29 -3.42 -8.57
CA ALA A 122 7.53 -2.67 -8.33
C ALA A 122 8.07 -2.88 -6.90
N CYS A 123 7.18 -2.87 -5.88
CA CYS A 123 7.56 -3.15 -4.50
C CYS A 123 8.11 -4.57 -4.32
N LEU A 124 7.55 -5.58 -5.00
CA LEU A 124 8.00 -6.96 -4.89
C LEU A 124 9.41 -7.15 -5.44
N VAL A 125 9.69 -6.58 -6.62
CA VAL A 125 11.03 -6.61 -7.22
C VAL A 125 12.02 -5.87 -6.34
N ALA A 126 11.68 -4.68 -5.87
CA ALA A 126 12.55 -3.89 -5.00
C ALA A 126 12.83 -4.60 -3.65
N ALA A 127 11.83 -5.32 -3.10
CA ALA A 127 12.01 -6.11 -1.86
C ALA A 127 12.97 -7.28 -2.06
N ALA A 128 12.87 -7.99 -3.18
CA ALA A 128 13.80 -9.07 -3.51
C ALA A 128 15.23 -8.54 -3.70
N ASP A 129 15.39 -7.39 -4.33
CA ASP A 129 16.69 -6.71 -4.47
C ASP A 129 17.24 -6.24 -3.12
N GLU A 130 16.40 -5.69 -2.23
CA GLU A 130 16.77 -5.27 -0.87
C GLU A 130 17.33 -6.45 -0.06
N VAL A 131 16.67 -7.62 -0.12
CA VAL A 131 17.15 -8.84 0.55
C VAL A 131 18.47 -9.31 -0.06
N THR A 132 18.59 -9.34 -1.38
CA THR A 132 19.81 -9.75 -2.07
C THR A 132 20.99 -8.85 -1.69
N ASN A 133 20.77 -7.54 -1.67
CA ASN A 133 21.80 -6.56 -1.29
C ASN A 133 22.22 -6.70 0.18
N ALA A 134 21.25 -6.89 1.10
CA ALA A 134 21.53 -7.03 2.53
C ALA A 134 22.29 -8.33 2.88
N LEU A 135 22.11 -9.39 2.09
CA LEU A 135 22.81 -10.66 2.28
C LEU A 135 24.15 -10.72 1.53
N SER A 136 24.48 -9.74 0.70
CA SER A 136 25.73 -9.73 -0.04
C SER A 136 26.93 -9.61 0.91
N PRO A 137 28.10 -10.24 0.58
CA PRO A 137 29.32 -10.12 1.40
C PRO A 137 29.83 -8.67 1.52
N GLU A 138 29.45 -7.81 0.59
CA GLU A 138 29.83 -6.39 0.56
C GLU A 138 29.02 -5.55 1.57
N ALA A 139 27.78 -5.91 1.84
CA ALA A 139 26.93 -5.23 2.84
C ALA A 139 27.58 -5.22 4.24
N SER A 140 28.35 -6.27 4.58
CA SER A 140 29.07 -6.38 5.86
C SER A 140 30.27 -5.44 5.98
N LYS A 141 30.72 -4.83 4.87
CA LYS A 141 31.90 -3.93 4.83
C LYS A 141 31.55 -2.45 4.87
N ILE A 142 30.28 -2.10 4.69
CA ILE A 142 29.80 -0.73 4.72
C ILE A 142 29.58 -0.34 6.19
N THR A 143 30.65 0.13 6.86
CA THR A 143 30.51 0.87 8.11
C THR A 143 30.03 2.27 7.76
N PRO A 144 28.90 2.76 8.35
CA PRO A 144 28.47 4.14 8.15
C PRO A 144 29.60 5.08 8.57
N LYS A 145 30.14 5.88 7.64
CA LYS A 145 31.05 6.96 8.01
C LYS A 145 30.23 8.01 8.78
N PRO A 146 30.57 8.32 10.04
CA PRO A 146 29.94 9.43 10.75
C PRO A 146 30.29 10.72 10.00
N GLY A 147 29.28 11.41 9.47
CA GLY A 147 29.44 12.76 8.91
C GLY A 147 29.22 12.93 7.41
N SER A 148 28.76 11.92 6.65
CA SER A 148 28.27 12.16 5.30
C SER A 148 26.78 12.56 5.35
N GLU A 149 26.51 13.83 5.54
CA GLU A 149 25.18 14.41 5.30
C GLU A 149 24.85 14.23 3.81
N GLY A 150 23.92 13.33 3.47
CA GLY A 150 23.38 13.19 2.12
C GLY A 150 23.13 11.77 1.61
N SER A 151 23.76 10.74 2.16
CA SER A 151 23.49 9.35 1.78
C SER A 151 22.56 8.71 2.81
N ILE A 152 21.29 8.53 2.46
CA ILE A 152 20.37 7.72 3.24
C ILE A 152 20.85 6.27 3.11
N ASP A 153 21.40 5.68 4.19
CA ASP A 153 21.66 4.24 4.24
C ASP A 153 20.30 3.51 4.19
N THR A 154 19.95 3.05 3.00
CA THR A 154 18.67 2.38 2.72
C THR A 154 18.72 0.89 2.97
N THR A 155 19.89 0.30 3.28
CA THR A 155 20.04 -1.14 3.45
C THR A 155 19.66 -1.58 4.86
N PRO A 156 18.56 -2.32 5.05
CA PRO A 156 18.15 -2.82 6.35
C PRO A 156 19.08 -3.97 6.81
N LYS A 157 19.16 -4.17 8.13
CA LYS A 157 19.88 -5.30 8.73
C LYS A 157 19.05 -6.57 8.67
N ALA A 158 19.68 -7.70 8.37
CA ALA A 158 19.01 -9.01 8.47
C ALA A 158 18.73 -9.38 9.95
N PRO A 159 17.61 -10.03 10.26
CA PRO A 159 16.48 -10.30 9.36
C PRO A 159 15.75 -9.04 8.95
N ILE A 160 15.42 -8.93 7.67
CA ILE A 160 14.64 -7.81 7.15
C ILE A 160 13.18 -8.02 7.49
N LEU A 161 12.53 -7.02 8.08
CA LEU A 161 11.12 -7.05 8.46
C LEU A 161 10.31 -6.21 7.48
N THR A 162 9.22 -6.75 6.94
CA THR A 162 8.32 -6.03 6.01
C THR A 162 7.84 -4.70 6.59
N SER A 163 7.69 -3.69 5.74
CA SER A 163 7.24 -2.34 6.11
C SER A 163 5.86 -1.95 5.56
N ALA A 164 5.23 -2.79 4.75
CA ALA A 164 3.96 -2.47 4.09
C ALA A 164 2.75 -2.37 5.03
N CYS A 165 2.88 -2.78 6.31
CA CYS A 165 1.82 -2.73 7.31
C CYS A 165 2.02 -1.55 8.29
N PRO A 166 1.25 -0.45 8.18
CA PRO A 166 1.43 0.72 9.05
C PRO A 166 1.15 0.46 10.52
N GLY A 167 0.21 -0.43 10.84
CA GLY A 167 -0.08 -0.82 12.22
C GLY A 167 1.13 -1.47 12.90
N TRP A 168 1.88 -2.29 12.15
CA TRP A 168 3.16 -2.84 12.60
C TRP A 168 4.22 -1.74 12.75
N ILE A 169 4.37 -0.86 11.76
CA ILE A 169 5.37 0.21 11.79
C ILE A 169 5.15 1.15 12.99
N CYS A 170 3.92 1.64 13.19
CA CYS A 170 3.59 2.49 14.35
C CYS A 170 3.90 1.78 15.69
N TYR A 171 3.64 0.47 15.78
CA TYR A 171 3.98 -0.32 16.96
C TYR A 171 5.50 -0.41 17.17
N ALA A 172 6.27 -0.65 16.11
CA ALA A 172 7.72 -0.72 16.16
C ALA A 172 8.35 0.60 16.61
N GLU A 173 7.94 1.72 16.02
CA GLU A 173 8.44 3.05 16.33
C GLU A 173 8.19 3.48 17.79
N LYS A 174 6.98 3.17 18.31
CA LYS A 174 6.58 3.58 19.66
C LYS A 174 7.12 2.68 20.77
N THR A 175 7.18 1.38 20.53
CA THR A 175 7.42 0.42 21.62
C THR A 175 8.70 -0.39 21.46
N HIS A 176 9.22 -0.52 20.25
CA HIS A 176 10.37 -1.37 19.95
C HIS A 176 11.38 -0.72 19.00
N PRO A 177 11.89 0.49 19.30
CA PRO A 177 12.76 1.22 18.38
C PRO A 177 14.05 0.47 18.01
N TYR A 178 14.44 -0.55 18.77
CA TYR A 178 15.58 -1.41 18.45
C TYR A 178 15.39 -2.29 17.22
N VAL A 179 14.15 -2.48 16.73
CA VAL A 179 13.89 -3.21 15.49
C VAL A 179 13.90 -2.31 14.24
N LEU A 180 13.90 -0.98 14.38
CA LEU A 180 13.89 -0.05 13.25
C LEU A 180 15.02 -0.27 12.23
N PRO A 181 16.27 -0.63 12.64
CA PRO A 181 17.32 -0.97 11.68
C PRO A 181 17.03 -2.22 10.83
N HIS A 182 16.07 -3.05 11.23
CA HIS A 182 15.66 -4.25 10.52
C HIS A 182 14.48 -4.03 9.56
N LEU A 183 13.81 -2.87 9.64
CA LEU A 183 12.66 -2.59 8.78
C LEU A 183 13.10 -2.34 7.34
N SER A 184 12.44 -3.00 6.39
CA SER A 184 12.52 -2.64 4.98
C SER A 184 12.23 -1.15 4.81
N ARG A 185 13.00 -0.46 4.00
CA ARG A 185 12.83 0.98 3.73
C ARG A 185 11.86 1.28 2.59
N LEU A 186 11.33 0.25 1.96
CA LEU A 186 10.40 0.40 0.85
C LEU A 186 9.10 1.08 1.26
N LYS A 187 8.65 2.03 0.46
CA LYS A 187 7.30 2.56 0.53
C LYS A 187 6.29 1.43 0.26
N SER A 188 5.14 1.48 0.91
CA SER A 188 4.05 0.56 0.60
C SER A 188 3.47 0.82 -0.79
N PRO A 189 2.70 -0.10 -1.40
CA PRO A 189 2.03 0.15 -2.66
C PRO A 189 1.16 1.40 -2.66
N GLN A 190 0.47 1.72 -1.56
CA GLN A 190 -0.28 2.97 -1.39
C GLN A 190 0.63 4.19 -1.51
N ALA A 191 1.67 4.26 -0.68
CA ALA A 191 2.57 5.41 -0.64
C ALA A 191 3.33 5.55 -1.97
N LEU A 192 3.78 4.42 -2.55
CA LEU A 192 4.49 4.43 -3.82
C LEU A 192 3.60 4.90 -4.98
N THR A 193 2.31 4.49 -5.00
CA THR A 193 1.32 5.00 -5.96
C THR A 193 1.15 6.51 -5.82
N GLY A 194 1.00 7.01 -4.60
CA GLY A 194 0.87 8.45 -4.34
C GLY A 194 2.08 9.25 -4.79
N THR A 195 3.30 8.78 -4.47
CA THR A 195 4.54 9.41 -4.93
C THR A 195 4.61 9.46 -6.46
N LEU A 196 4.28 8.34 -7.15
CA LEU A 196 4.29 8.28 -8.61
C LEU A 196 3.31 9.27 -9.22
N ILE A 197 2.05 9.25 -8.75
CA ILE A 197 0.99 10.13 -9.25
C ILE A 197 1.43 11.59 -9.12
N LYS A 198 1.80 12.02 -7.91
CA LYS A 198 2.11 13.43 -7.65
C LYS A 198 3.38 13.88 -8.35
N SER A 199 4.44 13.08 -8.34
CA SER A 199 5.70 13.46 -8.97
C SER A 199 5.60 13.53 -10.49
N VAL A 200 4.98 12.52 -11.14
CA VAL A 200 4.87 12.49 -12.60
C VAL A 200 3.88 13.52 -13.12
N LEU A 201 2.71 13.65 -12.49
CA LEU A 201 1.70 14.59 -12.96
C LEU A 201 2.12 16.04 -12.72
N SER A 202 2.81 16.34 -11.62
CA SER A 202 3.38 17.67 -11.38
C SER A 202 4.37 18.04 -12.45
N GLU A 203 5.28 17.13 -12.81
CA GLU A 203 6.31 17.39 -13.82
C GLU A 203 5.70 17.51 -15.22
N ARG A 204 4.86 16.53 -15.62
CA ARG A 204 4.29 16.47 -16.98
C ARG A 204 3.31 17.60 -17.30
N TYR A 205 2.58 18.06 -16.29
CA TYR A 205 1.59 19.13 -16.48
C TYR A 205 2.03 20.49 -15.92
N ASN A 206 3.21 20.56 -15.31
CA ASN A 206 3.74 21.76 -14.66
C ASN A 206 2.73 22.36 -13.67
N VAL A 207 2.15 21.50 -12.83
CA VAL A 207 1.20 21.87 -11.77
C VAL A 207 1.79 21.59 -10.39
N SER A 208 1.35 22.36 -9.39
CA SER A 208 1.77 22.11 -8.01
C SER A 208 1.28 20.74 -7.53
N PRO A 209 2.06 19.99 -6.73
CA PRO A 209 1.57 18.78 -6.07
C PRO A 209 0.28 19.00 -5.25
N SER A 210 0.02 20.22 -4.76
CA SER A 210 -1.22 20.59 -4.06
C SER A 210 -2.46 20.59 -4.94
N GLN A 211 -2.31 20.77 -6.25
CA GLN A 211 -3.39 20.70 -7.22
C GLN A 211 -3.76 19.27 -7.63
N ILE A 212 -2.97 18.27 -7.21
CA ILE A 212 -3.26 16.85 -7.45
C ILE A 212 -3.80 16.27 -6.16
N TRP A 213 -5.03 15.79 -6.17
CA TRP A 213 -5.66 15.20 -5.00
C TRP A 213 -5.79 13.70 -5.15
N HIS A 214 -5.12 12.95 -4.28
CA HIS A 214 -5.04 11.50 -4.31
C HIS A 214 -5.87 10.87 -3.19
N LEU A 215 -6.92 10.14 -3.60
CA LEU A 215 -7.74 9.28 -2.74
C LEU A 215 -7.22 7.84 -2.79
N ALA A 216 -7.01 7.20 -1.64
CA ALA A 216 -6.71 5.78 -1.58
C ALA A 216 -7.83 4.99 -0.88
N ILE A 217 -8.30 3.89 -1.50
CA ILE A 217 -9.34 3.01 -0.96
C ILE A 217 -8.66 1.73 -0.47
N MET A 218 -8.58 1.59 0.88
CA MET A 218 -7.68 0.66 1.54
C MET A 218 -8.40 -0.27 2.54
N PRO A 219 -7.80 -1.42 2.92
CA PRO A 219 -8.46 -2.41 3.76
C PRO A 219 -8.47 -2.09 5.25
N CYS A 220 -7.72 -1.09 5.73
CA CYS A 220 -7.61 -0.81 7.15
C CYS A 220 -7.41 0.68 7.45
N PHE A 221 -7.77 1.06 8.71
CA PHE A 221 -7.61 2.43 9.20
C PHE A 221 -6.14 2.84 9.41
N ASP A 222 -5.24 1.88 9.63
CA ASP A 222 -3.82 2.17 9.80
C ASP A 222 -3.19 2.81 8.54
N LYS A 223 -3.79 2.58 7.37
CA LYS A 223 -3.39 3.24 6.12
C LYS A 223 -3.64 4.75 6.10
N LYS A 224 -4.57 5.25 6.91
CA LYS A 224 -4.77 6.69 7.16
C LYS A 224 -3.59 7.28 7.95
N LEU A 225 -3.06 6.52 8.91
CA LEU A 225 -1.87 6.92 9.66
C LEU A 225 -0.62 6.94 8.77
N GLU A 226 -0.49 5.99 7.85
CA GLU A 226 0.59 6.00 6.85
C GLU A 226 0.53 7.26 5.99
N ALA A 227 -0.65 7.59 5.43
CA ALA A 227 -0.84 8.78 4.60
C ALA A 227 -0.55 10.10 5.35
N SER A 228 -0.66 10.10 6.68
CA SER A 228 -0.40 11.28 7.52
C SER A 228 1.07 11.45 7.94
N ARG A 229 1.97 10.58 7.46
CA ARG A 229 3.41 10.63 7.82
C ARG A 229 4.13 11.76 7.11
N GLY A 230 4.95 12.51 7.86
CA GLY A 230 5.75 13.61 7.31
C GLY A 230 6.81 13.17 6.29
N GLU A 231 7.25 11.90 6.35
CA GLU A 231 8.21 11.30 5.43
C GLU A 231 7.59 10.90 4.08
N LEU A 232 6.25 10.85 4.00
CA LEU A 232 5.49 10.52 2.79
C LEU A 232 4.83 11.78 2.22
N THR A 233 5.66 12.78 1.92
CA THR A 233 5.26 14.08 1.40
C THR A 233 6.19 14.52 0.28
N SER A 234 5.77 15.56 -0.44
CA SER A 234 6.56 16.21 -1.51
C SER A 234 7.96 16.63 -1.05
N ALA A 235 8.14 16.92 0.24
CA ALA A 235 9.44 17.27 0.81
C ALA A 235 10.51 16.16 0.66
N ALA A 236 10.09 14.90 0.53
CA ALA A 236 11.00 13.79 0.39
C ALA A 236 11.58 13.65 -1.02
N TRP A 237 10.87 14.11 -2.05
CA TRP A 237 11.23 13.86 -3.45
C TRP A 237 11.33 15.10 -4.32
N LEU A 238 10.78 16.27 -3.95
CA LEU A 238 10.97 17.50 -4.72
C LEU A 238 12.46 17.90 -4.75
N PRO A 239 13.07 18.14 -5.94
CA PRO A 239 14.48 18.49 -6.06
C PRO A 239 14.85 19.81 -5.37
N SER A 240 13.95 20.78 -5.38
CA SER A 240 14.14 22.14 -4.86
C SER A 240 13.22 22.45 -3.67
N TYR A 241 12.93 21.45 -2.83
CA TYR A 241 12.10 21.67 -1.66
C TYR A 241 12.79 22.64 -0.67
N ASP A 242 12.14 23.77 -0.43
CA ASP A 242 12.52 24.71 0.61
C ASP A 242 11.69 24.45 1.89
N GLN A 243 12.30 24.54 3.05
CA GLN A 243 11.62 24.34 4.35
C GLN A 243 10.48 25.35 4.61
N SER A 244 10.47 26.47 3.87
CA SER A 244 9.35 27.43 3.90
C SER A 244 8.13 26.97 3.11
N GLN A 245 8.25 25.94 2.24
CA GLN A 245 7.15 25.41 1.45
C GLN A 245 6.29 24.43 2.27
N GLU A 246 5.01 24.39 1.96
CA GLU A 246 4.10 23.41 2.55
C GLU A 246 4.45 21.99 2.12
N LYS A 247 4.43 21.05 3.07
CA LYS A 247 4.65 19.62 2.83
C LYS A 247 3.36 18.97 2.32
N ILE A 248 3.26 18.78 1.02
CA ILE A 248 2.10 18.15 0.40
C ILE A 248 2.19 16.63 0.55
N ARG A 249 1.15 15.99 1.09
CA ARG A 249 1.08 14.54 1.26
C ARG A 249 1.07 13.82 -0.08
N ASP A 250 1.74 12.67 -0.16
CA ASP A 250 1.69 11.79 -1.35
C ASP A 250 0.28 11.18 -1.53
N THR A 251 -0.43 10.94 -0.41
CA THR A 251 -1.83 10.52 -0.38
C THR A 251 -2.60 11.48 0.50
N ASP A 252 -3.58 12.18 -0.06
CA ASP A 252 -4.31 13.24 0.65
C ASP A 252 -5.35 12.67 1.59
N CYS A 253 -6.12 11.68 1.13
CA CYS A 253 -7.18 11.05 1.89
C CYS A 253 -7.17 9.53 1.69
N VAL A 254 -7.44 8.79 2.77
CA VAL A 254 -7.62 7.35 2.74
C VAL A 254 -9.00 7.02 3.29
N ILE A 255 -9.78 6.27 2.53
CA ILE A 255 -11.03 5.67 2.99
C ILE A 255 -10.97 4.15 2.92
N THR A 256 -11.81 3.50 3.68
CA THR A 256 -11.91 2.04 3.72
C THR A 256 -13.04 1.52 2.83
N ALA A 257 -13.12 0.20 2.62
CA ALA A 257 -14.23 -0.41 1.87
C ALA A 257 -15.61 -0.04 2.45
N ARG A 258 -15.73 0.01 3.79
CA ARG A 258 -16.97 0.46 4.46
C ARG A 258 -17.26 1.93 4.20
N GLU A 259 -16.25 2.79 4.31
CA GLU A 259 -16.42 4.22 4.08
C GLU A 259 -16.71 4.55 2.62
N LEU A 260 -16.33 3.68 1.67
CA LEU A 260 -16.72 3.82 0.27
C LEU A 260 -18.24 3.63 0.09
N LEU A 261 -18.85 2.67 0.79
CA LEU A 261 -20.31 2.52 0.79
C LEU A 261 -21.00 3.72 1.44
N HIS A 262 -20.44 4.24 2.54
CA HIS A 262 -20.96 5.48 3.15
C HIS A 262 -20.81 6.68 2.21
N LEU A 263 -19.73 6.74 1.41
CA LEU A 263 -19.54 7.78 0.39
C LEU A 263 -20.64 7.75 -0.66
N ALA A 264 -20.97 6.55 -1.18
CA ALA A 264 -22.06 6.36 -2.14
C ALA A 264 -23.41 6.77 -1.52
N ALA A 265 -23.72 6.25 -0.32
CA ALA A 265 -24.94 6.54 0.41
C ALA A 265 -25.11 8.05 0.71
N ALA A 266 -24.05 8.73 1.15
CA ALA A 266 -24.07 10.17 1.43
C ALA A 266 -24.32 11.02 0.18
N ARG A 267 -23.98 10.50 -1.02
CA ARG A 267 -24.30 11.13 -2.32
C ARG A 267 -25.67 10.70 -2.87
N GLY A 268 -26.41 9.85 -2.14
CA GLY A 268 -27.69 9.30 -2.59
C GLY A 268 -27.58 8.23 -3.69
N ILE A 269 -26.40 7.63 -3.82
CA ILE A 269 -26.12 6.59 -4.82
C ILE A 269 -26.28 5.21 -4.16
N ASN A 270 -27.15 4.37 -4.72
CA ASN A 270 -27.21 2.97 -4.39
C ASN A 270 -26.04 2.25 -5.08
N PHE A 271 -25.05 1.76 -4.30
CA PHE A 271 -23.84 1.16 -4.86
C PHE A 271 -24.16 -0.12 -5.64
N ALA A 272 -25.11 -0.93 -5.17
CA ALA A 272 -25.50 -2.19 -5.82
C ALA A 272 -26.14 -1.98 -7.20
N SER A 273 -26.70 -0.80 -7.46
CA SER A 273 -27.33 -0.46 -8.75
C SER A 273 -26.35 0.02 -9.82
N LEU A 274 -25.06 0.25 -9.45
CA LEU A 274 -24.05 0.70 -10.40
C LEU A 274 -23.73 -0.39 -11.44
N PRO A 275 -23.39 0.01 -12.70
CA PRO A 275 -23.00 -0.94 -13.72
C PRO A 275 -21.80 -1.79 -13.31
N ARG A 276 -21.90 -3.10 -13.52
CA ARG A 276 -20.79 -4.06 -13.28
C ARG A 276 -19.78 -4.12 -14.43
N THR A 277 -20.09 -3.44 -15.53
CA THR A 277 -19.21 -3.34 -16.71
C THR A 277 -18.17 -2.26 -16.56
N PRO A 278 -16.98 -2.40 -17.18
CA PRO A 278 -15.97 -1.37 -17.16
C PRO A 278 -16.49 -0.07 -17.81
N LEU A 279 -15.87 1.05 -17.43
CA LEU A 279 -16.07 2.31 -18.15
C LEU A 279 -15.61 2.15 -19.60
N PRO A 280 -16.30 2.78 -20.58
CA PRO A 280 -15.87 2.75 -21.97
C PRO A 280 -14.41 3.21 -22.12
N SER A 281 -13.62 2.49 -22.89
CA SER A 281 -12.21 2.84 -23.10
C SER A 281 -12.05 4.20 -23.80
N SER A 282 -13.05 4.63 -24.60
CA SER A 282 -13.13 5.95 -25.20
C SER A 282 -13.20 7.09 -24.19
N ASP A 283 -13.72 6.81 -22.98
CA ASP A 283 -13.92 7.84 -21.95
C ASP A 283 -12.71 7.95 -21.00
N ARG A 284 -11.77 7.00 -21.11
CA ARG A 284 -10.55 7.02 -20.30
C ARG A 284 -9.56 8.05 -20.83
N THR A 285 -9.20 9.00 -20.01
CA THR A 285 -8.07 9.91 -20.30
C THR A 285 -6.76 9.13 -20.23
N PRO A 286 -5.91 9.12 -21.29
CA PRO A 286 -4.57 8.52 -21.21
C PRO A 286 -3.72 9.18 -20.13
N PHE A 287 -2.89 8.39 -19.45
CA PHE A 287 -1.89 8.94 -18.53
C PHE A 287 -0.80 9.66 -19.34
N PRO A 288 -0.22 10.79 -18.86
CA PRO A 288 0.62 11.67 -19.69
C PRO A 288 1.95 11.06 -20.16
N ASP A 289 2.32 9.90 -19.66
CA ASP A 289 3.48 9.14 -20.13
C ASP A 289 3.03 7.78 -20.69
N PRO A 290 3.33 7.45 -21.96
CA PRO A 290 2.83 6.23 -22.59
C PRO A 290 3.33 4.93 -21.94
N LYS A 291 4.57 4.92 -21.39
CA LYS A 291 5.11 3.73 -20.72
C LYS A 291 4.43 3.51 -19.38
N LEU A 292 4.19 4.58 -18.63
CA LEU A 292 3.44 4.53 -17.38
C LEU A 292 1.96 4.25 -17.63
N ASP A 293 1.37 4.78 -18.69
CA ASP A 293 -0.02 4.47 -19.07
C ASP A 293 -0.20 2.98 -19.32
N ALA A 294 0.64 2.39 -20.17
CA ALA A 294 0.62 0.95 -20.46
C ALA A 294 0.90 0.08 -19.22
N PHE A 295 1.66 0.60 -18.27
CA PHE A 295 1.92 -0.07 -17.00
C PHE A 295 0.75 0.04 -16.01
N LEU A 296 0.20 1.22 -15.81
CA LEU A 296 -0.88 1.47 -14.86
C LEU A 296 -2.22 0.90 -15.34
N PHE A 297 -2.46 0.93 -16.64
CA PHE A 297 -3.71 0.55 -17.28
C PHE A 297 -3.48 -0.47 -18.42
N PRO A 298 -2.96 -1.67 -18.11
CA PRO A 298 -2.68 -2.66 -19.13
C PRO A 298 -3.96 -3.14 -19.82
N SER A 299 -3.86 -3.47 -21.10
CA SER A 299 -4.98 -4.00 -21.89
C SER A 299 -5.43 -5.38 -21.41
N SER A 300 -4.50 -6.20 -20.94
CA SER A 300 -4.79 -7.48 -20.31
C SER A 300 -4.74 -7.34 -18.79
N ARG A 301 -5.62 -8.05 -18.11
CA ARG A 301 -5.63 -8.04 -16.64
C ARG A 301 -4.32 -8.57 -16.07
N ARG A 302 -3.82 -7.93 -15.00
CA ARG A 302 -2.72 -8.50 -14.22
C ARG A 302 -3.13 -9.83 -13.62
N LYS A 303 -2.23 -10.81 -13.69
CA LYS A 303 -2.45 -12.09 -13.00
C LYS A 303 -2.60 -11.85 -11.50
N ASN A 304 -3.61 -12.48 -10.93
CA ASN A 304 -3.75 -12.49 -9.48
C ASN A 304 -2.63 -13.34 -8.87
N GLN A 305 -2.28 -13.03 -7.65
CA GLN A 305 -1.29 -13.81 -6.92
C GLN A 305 -1.82 -15.21 -6.62
N SER A 306 -0.92 -16.19 -6.64
CA SER A 306 -1.17 -17.52 -6.11
C SER A 306 -1.65 -17.46 -4.65
N ALA A 307 -2.56 -18.33 -4.26
CA ALA A 307 -3.01 -18.46 -2.87
C ALA A 307 -1.84 -18.72 -1.90
N ALA A 308 -0.75 -19.30 -2.37
CA ALA A 308 0.48 -19.50 -1.60
C ALA A 308 1.14 -18.17 -1.18
N ALA A 309 0.93 -17.09 -1.94
CA ALA A 309 1.46 -15.76 -1.63
C ALA A 309 0.73 -15.10 -0.44
N GLY A 310 -0.50 -15.55 -0.14
CA GLY A 310 -1.33 -14.96 0.91
C GLY A 310 -1.95 -13.61 0.53
N PRO A 311 -2.90 -13.10 1.34
CA PRO A 311 -3.69 -11.92 0.98
C PRO A 311 -3.05 -10.57 1.37
N SER A 312 -1.76 -10.55 1.69
CA SER A 312 -1.05 -9.36 2.19
C SER A 312 -0.02 -8.77 1.22
N GLY A 313 -0.17 -9.05 -0.08
CA GLY A 313 0.68 -8.50 -1.13
C GLY A 313 1.78 -9.43 -1.62
N GLY A 314 2.10 -10.54 -0.90
CA GLY A 314 2.96 -11.62 -1.39
C GLY A 314 4.46 -11.35 -1.39
N TYR A 315 4.96 -10.45 -0.56
CA TYR A 315 6.38 -10.10 -0.48
C TYR A 315 7.27 -11.31 -0.21
N LEU A 316 6.94 -12.07 0.84
CA LEU A 316 7.69 -13.26 1.21
C LEU A 316 7.71 -14.30 0.08
N HIS A 317 6.56 -14.55 -0.52
CA HIS A 317 6.42 -15.52 -1.60
C HIS A 317 7.28 -15.14 -2.81
N HIS A 318 7.21 -13.90 -3.25
CA HIS A 318 8.00 -13.40 -4.38
C HIS A 318 9.52 -13.48 -4.12
N ILE A 319 9.97 -13.16 -2.90
CA ILE A 319 11.37 -13.30 -2.50
C ILE A 319 11.81 -14.76 -2.60
N LEU A 320 11.03 -15.69 -2.04
CA LEU A 320 11.34 -17.12 -2.07
C LEU A 320 11.41 -17.66 -3.51
N GLN A 321 10.45 -17.26 -4.35
CA GLN A 321 10.44 -17.65 -5.76
C GLN A 321 11.60 -17.03 -6.55
N THR A 322 11.98 -15.79 -6.25
CA THR A 322 13.17 -15.16 -6.84
C THR A 322 14.43 -15.95 -6.49
N TYR A 323 14.60 -16.34 -5.24
CA TYR A 323 15.75 -17.16 -4.84
C TYR A 323 15.72 -18.57 -5.44
N GLN A 324 14.53 -19.17 -5.57
CA GLN A 324 14.37 -20.46 -6.25
C GLN A 324 14.75 -20.36 -7.72
N ALA A 325 14.30 -19.35 -8.44
CA ALA A 325 14.62 -19.12 -9.84
C ALA A 325 16.13 -18.90 -10.08
N GLN A 326 16.78 -18.18 -9.16
CA GLN A 326 18.23 -17.93 -9.20
C GLN A 326 19.08 -19.17 -8.81
N ASN A 327 18.48 -20.19 -8.21
CA ASN A 327 19.16 -21.41 -7.76
C ASN A 327 18.50 -22.66 -8.37
N PRO A 328 18.80 -23.02 -9.61
CA PRO A 328 18.22 -24.18 -10.26
C PRO A 328 18.40 -25.46 -9.44
N GLY A 329 17.38 -26.30 -9.41
CA GLY A 329 17.34 -27.54 -8.61
C GLY A 329 17.03 -27.33 -7.12
N SER A 330 16.72 -26.09 -6.70
CA SER A 330 16.22 -25.82 -5.36
C SER A 330 14.69 -25.97 -5.28
N SER A 331 14.18 -26.15 -4.07
CA SER A 331 12.76 -26.23 -3.77
C SER A 331 12.39 -25.39 -2.54
N ILE A 332 11.14 -24.90 -2.47
CA ILE A 332 10.63 -24.20 -1.31
C ILE A 332 10.04 -25.22 -0.34
N SER A 333 10.62 -25.29 0.85
CA SER A 333 10.11 -26.08 1.96
C SER A 333 9.33 -25.21 2.93
N THR A 334 8.19 -25.69 3.41
CA THR A 334 7.30 -24.96 4.33
C THR A 334 7.11 -25.75 5.62
N VAL A 335 7.37 -25.11 6.75
CA VAL A 335 7.13 -25.68 8.08
C VAL A 335 6.00 -24.91 8.75
N ARG A 336 4.87 -25.58 8.95
CA ARG A 336 3.69 -25.02 9.63
C ARG A 336 3.62 -25.54 11.06
N GLY A 337 3.55 -24.60 12.02
CA GLY A 337 3.26 -24.89 13.41
C GLY A 337 1.75 -25.04 13.68
N ARG A 338 1.39 -25.07 14.96
CA ARG A 338 -0.03 -25.11 15.40
C ARG A 338 -0.78 -23.80 15.06
N ASN A 339 -0.06 -22.70 14.90
CA ASN A 339 -0.60 -21.38 14.58
C ASN A 339 -0.44 -21.12 13.08
N ALA A 340 -1.56 -21.03 12.35
CA ALA A 340 -1.56 -20.76 10.91
C ALA A 340 -0.97 -19.39 10.53
N ASP A 341 -0.93 -18.44 11.46
CA ASP A 341 -0.37 -17.11 11.29
C ASP A 341 1.16 -17.05 11.44
N VAL A 342 1.80 -18.15 11.85
CA VAL A 342 3.25 -18.27 11.96
C VAL A 342 3.72 -19.45 11.13
N VAL A 343 4.43 -19.15 10.03
CA VAL A 343 4.90 -20.16 9.08
C VAL A 343 6.35 -19.86 8.75
N GLU A 344 7.18 -20.89 8.75
CA GLU A 344 8.58 -20.82 8.37
C GLU A 344 8.77 -21.41 6.97
N TYR A 345 9.64 -20.79 6.20
CA TYR A 345 9.96 -21.17 4.83
C TYR A 345 11.46 -21.28 4.64
N SER A 346 11.88 -22.17 3.79
CA SER A 346 13.28 -22.31 3.38
C SER A 346 13.36 -22.65 1.90
N VAL A 347 14.29 -22.02 1.19
CA VAL A 347 14.71 -22.48 -0.13
C VAL A 347 15.88 -23.43 0.08
N VAL A 348 15.74 -24.67 -0.36
CA VAL A 348 16.71 -25.74 -0.11
C VAL A 348 17.15 -26.38 -1.43
N ARG A 349 18.44 -26.72 -1.52
CA ARG A 349 19.02 -27.47 -2.63
C ARG A 349 19.76 -28.69 -2.06
N GLY A 350 19.17 -29.85 -2.22
CA GLY A 350 19.65 -31.06 -1.53
C GLY A 350 19.58 -30.90 -0.01
N SER A 351 20.73 -30.96 0.68
CA SER A 351 20.85 -30.74 2.13
C SER A 351 21.21 -29.30 2.51
N GLU A 352 21.48 -28.45 1.53
CA GLU A 352 21.89 -27.06 1.74
C GLU A 352 20.66 -26.15 1.84
N THR A 353 20.60 -25.31 2.87
CA THR A 353 19.61 -24.24 2.98
C THR A 353 20.19 -22.95 2.41
N ILE A 354 19.60 -22.45 1.32
CA ILE A 354 20.04 -21.23 0.63
C ILE A 354 19.54 -19.99 1.39
N ILE A 355 18.25 -19.97 1.73
CA ILE A 355 17.64 -18.85 2.45
C ILE A 355 16.55 -19.38 3.40
N LYS A 356 16.43 -18.77 4.58
CA LYS A 356 15.31 -18.97 5.51
C LYS A 356 14.51 -17.70 5.63
N ALA A 357 13.20 -17.83 5.69
CA ALA A 357 12.28 -16.71 5.87
C ALA A 357 11.06 -17.14 6.67
N ALA A 358 10.28 -16.18 7.18
CA ALA A 358 9.11 -16.50 7.98
C ALA A 358 7.98 -15.51 7.80
N ARG A 359 6.77 -15.92 8.15
CA ARG A 359 5.58 -15.09 8.22
C ARG A 359 5.09 -15.02 9.66
N PHE A 360 4.81 -13.80 10.13
CA PHE A 360 4.23 -13.52 11.44
C PHE A 360 3.04 -12.57 11.31
N TYR A 361 1.83 -13.08 11.39
CA TYR A 361 0.60 -12.30 11.32
C TYR A 361 -0.05 -12.19 12.71
N GLY A 362 -0.65 -11.03 13.00
CA GLY A 362 -1.30 -10.72 14.27
C GLY A 362 -0.35 -10.25 15.38
N PHE A 363 -0.79 -9.26 16.15
CA PHE A 363 0.02 -8.58 17.18
C PHE A 363 0.63 -9.52 18.23
N ARG A 364 -0.09 -10.57 18.63
CA ARG A 364 0.45 -11.57 19.59
C ARG A 364 1.71 -12.25 19.06
N ASN A 365 1.71 -12.59 17.77
CA ASN A 365 2.85 -13.23 17.11
C ASN A 365 3.98 -12.22 16.89
N ILE A 366 3.66 -10.98 16.55
CA ILE A 366 4.61 -9.89 16.43
C ILE A 366 5.32 -9.62 17.76
N GLN A 367 4.61 -9.61 18.89
CA GLN A 367 5.22 -9.47 20.21
C GLN A 367 6.23 -10.58 20.50
N ASN A 368 5.95 -11.82 20.08
CA ASN A 368 6.88 -12.92 20.24
C ASN A 368 8.12 -12.76 19.35
N LEU A 369 7.94 -12.30 18.11
CA LEU A 369 9.03 -11.99 17.18
C LEU A 369 9.98 -10.92 17.75
N VAL A 370 9.44 -9.76 18.14
CA VAL A 370 10.27 -8.64 18.62
C VAL A 370 10.99 -8.97 19.94
N ARG A 371 10.41 -9.79 20.82
CA ARG A 371 11.10 -10.27 22.03
C ARG A 371 12.35 -11.08 21.69
N ARG A 372 12.32 -11.90 20.64
CA ARG A 372 13.47 -12.70 20.18
C ARG A 372 14.55 -11.86 19.54
N LEU A 373 14.18 -10.73 18.92
CA LEU A 373 15.12 -9.78 18.30
C LEU A 373 15.75 -8.83 19.32
N LYS A 374 15.24 -8.77 20.55
CA LYS A 374 15.74 -7.86 21.57
C LYS A 374 17.23 -8.12 21.87
N PRO A 375 18.09 -7.09 21.84
CA PRO A 375 19.48 -7.23 22.21
C PRO A 375 19.63 -7.76 23.64
N ALA A 376 20.59 -8.68 23.86
CA ALA A 376 20.93 -9.14 25.21
C ALA A 376 21.34 -7.94 26.06
N LYS A 377 20.80 -7.83 27.27
CA LYS A 377 21.25 -6.81 28.22
C LYS A 377 22.69 -7.12 28.60
N ALA A 378 23.60 -6.14 28.46
CA ALA A 378 24.93 -6.26 29.00
C ALA A 378 24.84 -6.53 30.52
N SER A 379 25.50 -7.61 30.97
CA SER A 379 25.56 -7.93 32.40
C SER A 379 26.28 -6.79 33.13
N ARG A 380 25.61 -6.16 34.09
CA ARG A 380 26.18 -5.07 34.91
C ARG A 380 27.05 -5.59 36.06
N LEU A 381 27.35 -6.87 36.13
CA LEU A 381 28.21 -7.45 37.17
C LEU A 381 29.68 -7.41 36.71
N PRO A 382 30.55 -6.65 37.37
CA PRO A 382 32.00 -6.73 37.12
C PRO A 382 32.48 -8.12 37.51
N GLY A 383 33.02 -8.89 36.57
CA GLY A 383 33.60 -10.23 36.81
C GLY A 383 32.73 -11.43 36.53
N GLY A 384 31.53 -11.27 36.05
CA GLY A 384 30.66 -12.40 35.66
C GLY A 384 31.10 -13.06 34.36
N LYS A 385 31.77 -14.20 34.43
CA LYS A 385 31.93 -15.13 33.29
C LYS A 385 30.58 -15.37 32.66
N THR A 386 30.49 -15.28 31.33
CA THR A 386 29.32 -15.63 30.54
C THR A 386 29.03 -17.15 30.70
N GLY A 387 28.50 -17.52 31.83
CA GLY A 387 28.03 -18.88 32.12
C GLY A 387 26.58 -18.99 31.63
N VAL A 388 26.37 -19.63 30.49
CA VAL A 388 25.08 -20.16 30.09
C VAL A 388 24.70 -21.20 31.16
N SER A 389 23.83 -20.80 32.11
CA SER A 389 23.22 -21.74 33.06
C SER A 389 22.31 -22.69 32.28
N ARG A 390 22.84 -23.81 31.84
CA ARG A 390 22.08 -24.96 31.38
C ARG A 390 21.39 -25.59 32.61
N ARG A 391 20.09 -25.40 32.76
CA ARG A 391 19.27 -26.27 33.56
C ARG A 391 19.16 -27.62 32.84
N PRO A 392 19.53 -28.76 33.46
CA PRO A 392 19.33 -30.08 32.89
C PRO A 392 17.84 -30.45 33.04
N GLY A 393 17.19 -30.72 31.94
CA GLY A 393 15.84 -31.28 31.94
C GLY A 393 14.82 -30.41 31.19
N GLY A 394 14.74 -30.61 29.88
CA GLY A 394 13.72 -30.03 29.00
C GLY A 394 14.32 -29.44 27.73
N ALA A 395 14.19 -30.16 26.64
CA ALA A 395 14.56 -29.68 25.31
C ALA A 395 13.66 -28.49 24.91
N VAL A 396 14.01 -27.31 25.40
CA VAL A 396 13.55 -26.04 24.84
C VAL A 396 14.74 -25.53 24.08
N ALA A 397 14.71 -25.68 22.74
CA ALA A 397 15.64 -25.01 21.85
C ALA A 397 15.77 -23.56 22.30
N ALA A 398 16.99 -23.07 22.44
CA ALA A 398 17.30 -21.73 22.93
C ALA A 398 16.47 -20.69 22.14
N ALA A 399 15.52 -20.06 22.83
CA ALA A 399 14.41 -19.29 22.24
C ALA A 399 14.84 -17.96 21.56
N GLY A 400 16.10 -17.83 21.17
CA GLY A 400 16.66 -16.63 20.52
C GLY A 400 17.49 -16.89 19.28
N GLU A 401 17.94 -18.12 19.03
CA GLU A 401 18.86 -18.40 17.91
C GLU A 401 18.16 -18.49 16.55
N GLY A 402 16.93 -19.02 16.48
CA GLY A 402 16.28 -19.29 15.19
C GLY A 402 15.78 -18.04 14.42
N VAL A 403 15.48 -16.90 15.08
CA VAL A 403 14.94 -15.71 14.39
C VAL A 403 16.04 -14.92 13.70
N LYS A 404 17.25 -14.94 14.22
CA LYS A 404 18.41 -14.25 13.61
C LYS A 404 18.88 -14.94 12.32
N ASP A 405 18.47 -16.17 12.09
CA ASP A 405 18.81 -16.94 10.89
C ASP A 405 17.90 -16.63 9.70
N TYR A 406 16.78 -15.89 9.93
CA TYR A 406 15.93 -15.48 8.81
C TYR A 406 16.58 -14.34 8.03
N ALA A 407 16.52 -14.43 6.72
CA ALA A 407 16.87 -13.32 5.85
C ALA A 407 15.72 -12.30 5.79
N TYR A 408 14.48 -12.80 5.73
CA TYR A 408 13.30 -11.97 5.60
C TYR A 408 12.16 -12.47 6.48
N VAL A 409 11.40 -11.54 7.04
CA VAL A 409 10.19 -11.86 7.83
C VAL A 409 9.04 -10.97 7.36
N GLU A 410 7.98 -11.60 6.87
CA GLU A 410 6.74 -10.90 6.55
C GLU A 410 5.91 -10.69 7.81
N VAL A 411 5.69 -9.42 8.17
CA VAL A 411 5.02 -9.02 9.41
C VAL A 411 3.76 -8.23 9.08
N MET A 412 2.60 -8.75 9.50
CA MET A 412 1.31 -8.08 9.32
C MET A 412 0.51 -8.04 10.62
N ALA A 413 -0.09 -6.88 10.94
CA ALA A 413 -0.82 -6.68 12.17
C ALA A 413 -2.13 -7.48 12.25
N CYS A 414 -2.76 -7.75 11.11
CA CYS A 414 -4.04 -8.47 11.04
C CYS A 414 -3.82 -9.99 11.03
N PRO A 415 -4.49 -10.77 11.92
CA PRO A 415 -4.53 -12.21 11.79
C PRO A 415 -5.16 -12.63 10.46
N GLY A 416 -4.60 -13.65 9.80
CA GLY A 416 -5.07 -14.11 8.49
C GLY A 416 -4.65 -13.21 7.32
N GLY A 417 -4.20 -11.97 7.55
CA GLY A 417 -3.73 -11.05 6.51
C GLY A 417 -4.61 -9.83 6.27
N CYS A 418 -4.33 -9.09 5.19
CA CYS A 418 -4.94 -7.77 4.93
C CYS A 418 -6.41 -7.83 4.48
N THR A 419 -6.90 -8.97 3.99
CA THR A 419 -8.34 -9.21 3.75
C THR A 419 -9.16 -9.15 5.03
N ASN A 420 -8.55 -9.40 6.19
CA ASN A 420 -9.15 -9.22 7.51
C ASN A 420 -8.88 -7.81 8.10
N GLY A 421 -8.53 -6.83 7.30
CA GLY A 421 -8.27 -5.46 7.73
C GLY A 421 -9.46 -4.84 8.50
N GLY A 422 -9.18 -3.92 9.43
CA GLY A 422 -10.21 -3.28 10.26
C GLY A 422 -11.20 -2.40 9.48
N GLY A 423 -10.87 -2.00 8.25
CA GLY A 423 -11.73 -1.20 7.37
C GLY A 423 -12.59 -2.01 6.40
N GLN A 424 -12.45 -3.33 6.40
CA GLN A 424 -13.28 -4.23 5.60
C GLN A 424 -14.68 -4.38 6.20
N VAL A 425 -15.67 -4.73 5.37
CA VAL A 425 -17.01 -5.07 5.85
C VAL A 425 -16.94 -6.37 6.64
N LYS A 426 -17.42 -6.35 7.88
CA LYS A 426 -17.42 -7.51 8.77
C LYS A 426 -18.72 -8.29 8.64
N VAL A 427 -18.66 -9.58 8.96
CA VAL A 427 -19.83 -10.48 8.84
C VAL A 427 -21.09 -9.94 9.52
N GLN A 428 -20.96 -9.25 10.66
CA GLN A 428 -22.08 -8.63 11.37
C GLN A 428 -22.71 -7.42 10.63
N GLU A 429 -22.01 -6.85 9.66
CA GLU A 429 -22.44 -5.67 8.90
C GLU A 429 -23.04 -6.04 7.54
N VAL A 430 -22.83 -7.30 7.10
CA VAL A 430 -23.20 -7.76 5.74
C VAL A 430 -24.70 -7.68 5.51
N GLU A 431 -25.50 -8.12 6.48
CA GLU A 431 -26.96 -8.11 6.37
C GLU A 431 -27.47 -6.67 6.30
N GLU A 432 -26.99 -5.80 7.18
CA GLU A 432 -27.35 -4.36 7.19
C GLU A 432 -27.01 -3.70 5.85
N VAL A 433 -25.82 -3.95 5.31
CA VAL A 433 -25.40 -3.41 4.01
C VAL A 433 -26.30 -3.93 2.88
N ARG A 434 -26.61 -5.22 2.85
CA ARG A 434 -27.47 -5.81 1.81
C ARG A 434 -28.90 -5.33 1.86
N VAL A 435 -29.42 -5.13 3.06
CA VAL A 435 -30.77 -4.55 3.26
C VAL A 435 -30.80 -3.10 2.78
N TYR A 436 -29.81 -2.31 3.20
CA TYR A 436 -29.69 -0.91 2.79
C TYR A 436 -29.59 -0.75 1.26
N GLU A 437 -28.83 -1.62 0.61
CA GLU A 437 -28.64 -1.62 -0.84
C GLU A 437 -29.80 -2.31 -1.60
N GLY A 438 -30.84 -2.80 -0.90
CA GLY A 438 -32.02 -3.41 -1.50
C GLY A 438 -31.83 -4.79 -2.12
N ILE A 439 -30.76 -5.51 -1.72
CA ILE A 439 -30.43 -6.86 -2.21
C ILE A 439 -31.15 -7.93 -1.39
N GLN A 440 -31.45 -7.63 -0.14
CA GLN A 440 -32.06 -8.55 0.82
C GLN A 440 -33.20 -7.84 1.56
N GLU A 441 -34.28 -8.54 1.83
CA GLU A 441 -35.36 -8.04 2.70
C GLU A 441 -34.92 -8.06 4.17
N ALA A 442 -35.38 -7.08 4.94
CA ALA A 442 -35.09 -7.04 6.38
C ALA A 442 -35.85 -8.20 7.07
N ASN A 443 -35.15 -8.95 7.91
CA ASN A 443 -35.78 -9.90 8.80
C ASN A 443 -36.42 -9.15 9.98
N GLU A 444 -37.74 -9.02 9.95
CA GLU A 444 -38.51 -8.33 10.99
C GLU A 444 -38.59 -9.11 12.34
N ASP A 445 -38.36 -10.43 12.32
CA ASP A 445 -38.73 -11.32 13.43
C ASP A 445 -37.67 -11.51 14.54
N ALA A 446 -36.41 -11.14 14.37
CA ALA A 446 -35.44 -11.07 15.48
C ALA A 446 -34.12 -10.41 15.06
N PRO A 447 -33.44 -9.65 15.94
CA PRO A 447 -32.07 -9.22 15.66
C PRO A 447 -31.18 -10.46 15.48
N ALA A 448 -30.44 -10.51 14.34
CA ALA A 448 -29.54 -11.61 14.05
C ALA A 448 -28.57 -11.85 15.23
N PRO A 449 -28.34 -13.09 15.65
CA PRO A 449 -27.40 -13.39 16.71
C PRO A 449 -26.00 -12.89 16.31
N LYS A 450 -25.25 -12.34 17.29
CA LYS A 450 -23.87 -11.87 17.01
C LYS A 450 -23.05 -13.02 16.43
N PRO A 451 -22.39 -12.83 15.28
CA PRO A 451 -21.61 -13.87 14.63
C PRO A 451 -20.51 -14.40 15.56
N GLY A 452 -20.43 -15.71 15.71
CA GLY A 452 -19.39 -16.37 16.47
C GLY A 452 -18.05 -16.48 15.70
N PRO A 453 -17.04 -17.10 16.32
CA PRO A 453 -15.73 -17.25 15.68
C PRO A 453 -15.75 -18.09 14.40
N LYS A 454 -16.72 -19.01 14.27
CA LYS A 454 -16.89 -19.86 13.08
C LYS A 454 -17.37 -19.04 11.89
N GLU A 455 -18.42 -18.27 12.07
CA GLU A 455 -18.99 -17.40 11.03
C GLU A 455 -17.99 -16.31 10.59
N GLN A 456 -17.20 -15.78 11.54
CA GLN A 456 -16.13 -14.84 11.22
C GLN A 456 -15.04 -15.47 10.35
N LYS A 457 -14.68 -16.73 10.62
CA LYS A 457 -13.70 -17.47 9.83
C LYS A 457 -14.23 -17.83 8.44
N GLU A 458 -15.50 -18.26 8.35
CA GLU A 458 -16.16 -18.56 7.08
C GLU A 458 -16.30 -17.30 6.22
N TRP A 459 -16.61 -16.17 6.84
CA TRP A 459 -16.65 -14.89 6.14
C TRP A 459 -15.27 -14.48 5.60
N LEU A 460 -14.23 -14.61 6.41
CA LEU A 460 -12.86 -14.33 5.96
C LEU A 460 -12.47 -15.24 4.80
N ALA A 461 -12.81 -16.53 4.86
CA ALA A 461 -12.54 -17.46 3.77
C ALA A 461 -13.26 -17.04 2.46
N LYS A 462 -14.50 -16.52 2.56
CA LYS A 462 -15.23 -15.99 1.40
C LYS A 462 -14.56 -14.74 0.80
N VAL A 463 -14.04 -13.84 1.64
CA VAL A 463 -13.28 -12.67 1.17
C VAL A 463 -11.96 -13.10 0.53
N ASP A 464 -11.27 -14.10 1.08
CA ASP A 464 -10.05 -14.66 0.51
C ASP A 464 -10.33 -15.36 -0.83
N GLU A 465 -11.42 -16.12 -0.95
CA GLU A 465 -11.87 -16.71 -2.21
C GLU A 465 -12.09 -15.62 -3.28
N ALA A 466 -12.81 -14.56 -2.93
CA ALA A 466 -13.01 -13.43 -3.85
C ALA A 466 -11.67 -12.75 -4.22
N TYR A 467 -10.71 -12.66 -3.30
CA TYR A 467 -9.39 -12.09 -3.55
C TYR A 467 -8.57 -12.92 -4.55
N PHE A 468 -8.69 -14.24 -4.51
CA PHE A 468 -7.94 -15.17 -5.37
C PHE A 468 -8.73 -15.63 -6.60
N SER A 469 -10.03 -15.30 -6.73
CA SER A 469 -10.94 -15.84 -7.78
C SER A 469 -10.56 -15.48 -9.22
N GLY A 470 -9.64 -14.57 -9.42
CA GLY A 470 -9.18 -14.21 -10.77
C GLY A 470 -8.13 -15.13 -11.37
N THR A 471 -7.73 -16.22 -10.68
CA THR A 471 -6.70 -17.13 -11.17
C THR A 471 -7.24 -18.25 -12.05
N ASP A 472 -8.51 -18.66 -11.88
CA ASP A 472 -9.01 -19.92 -12.42
C ASP A 472 -9.80 -19.79 -13.75
N SER A 473 -10.21 -18.59 -14.17
CA SER A 473 -11.13 -18.44 -15.31
C SER A 473 -10.47 -18.18 -16.67
N GLU A 474 -9.16 -17.94 -16.74
CA GLU A 474 -8.48 -17.58 -17.99
C GLU A 474 -7.65 -18.73 -18.61
N GLU A 475 -7.30 -19.78 -17.87
CA GLU A 475 -6.58 -20.93 -18.45
C GLU A 475 -7.42 -21.74 -19.43
N GLU A 476 -8.77 -21.70 -19.33
CA GLU A 476 -9.65 -22.42 -20.26
C GLU A 476 -9.97 -21.66 -21.56
N ARG A 477 -9.66 -20.36 -21.67
CA ARG A 477 -10.00 -19.54 -22.85
C ARG A 477 -8.83 -19.16 -23.76
N SER A 478 -7.59 -19.44 -23.39
CA SER A 478 -6.41 -19.02 -24.17
C SER A 478 -5.91 -20.06 -25.19
N ASN A 479 -6.63 -21.16 -25.44
CA ASN A 479 -6.25 -22.16 -26.44
C ASN A 479 -6.77 -21.86 -27.88
N GLY A 480 -7.00 -20.61 -28.21
CA GLY A 480 -7.42 -20.22 -29.55
C GLY A 480 -7.10 -18.75 -29.85
N ASP A 481 -5.91 -18.43 -30.16
CA ASP A 481 -5.47 -17.67 -31.32
C ASP A 481 -3.99 -17.25 -31.16
N GLY A 482 -3.20 -17.63 -32.14
CA GLY A 482 -1.77 -17.30 -32.14
C GLY A 482 -1.56 -15.84 -32.55
N ASP A 483 -0.98 -15.07 -31.68
CA ASP A 483 -0.46 -13.75 -32.02
C ASP A 483 1.07 -13.72 -31.82
N GLN A 484 1.76 -13.39 -32.91
CA GLN A 484 3.20 -13.42 -33.03
C GLN A 484 3.85 -12.30 -32.21
N HIS A 485 4.64 -12.67 -31.26
CA HIS A 485 5.44 -11.78 -30.41
C HIS A 485 6.62 -11.21 -31.22
N MET A 486 6.59 -9.91 -31.46
CA MET A 486 7.79 -9.17 -31.92
C MET A 486 8.78 -9.04 -30.76
N THR A 487 9.84 -9.85 -30.82
CA THR A 487 11.04 -9.68 -30.00
C THR A 487 12.02 -8.75 -30.70
N ASN A 488 12.22 -7.56 -30.18
CA ASN A 488 13.42 -6.78 -30.45
C ASN A 488 13.90 -6.14 -29.13
N GLY A 489 15.04 -6.61 -28.62
CA GLY A 489 15.71 -6.04 -27.44
C GLY A 489 16.91 -6.89 -27.06
N GLU A 490 18.10 -6.32 -27.18
CA GLU A 490 19.41 -6.90 -26.98
C GLU A 490 19.55 -7.72 -25.69
N ALA A 491 20.10 -8.93 -25.81
CA ALA A 491 20.32 -9.88 -24.75
C ALA A 491 21.47 -9.42 -23.84
N ASN A 492 21.16 -8.96 -22.65
CA ASN A 492 22.08 -9.04 -21.52
C ASN A 492 21.98 -10.43 -20.88
N GLY A 493 23.07 -11.12 -20.74
CA GLY A 493 23.33 -12.52 -20.49
C GLY A 493 22.65 -13.29 -19.36
N ASN A 494 21.39 -13.03 -19.04
CA ASN A 494 20.55 -13.88 -18.19
C ASN A 494 19.57 -14.66 -19.08
N SER A 495 19.44 -15.96 -18.86
CA SER A 495 18.43 -16.76 -19.54
C SER A 495 17.03 -16.17 -19.30
N PRO A 496 16.15 -16.13 -20.32
CA PRO A 496 14.80 -15.52 -20.20
C PRO A 496 13.96 -16.05 -19.02
N ASP A 497 14.19 -17.29 -18.61
CA ASP A 497 13.49 -17.96 -17.49
C ASP A 497 13.82 -17.40 -16.10
N GLN A 498 14.96 -16.74 -15.92
CA GLN A 498 15.36 -16.20 -14.60
C GLN A 498 14.89 -14.76 -14.35
N ASP A 499 14.47 -14.04 -15.39
CA ASP A 499 13.99 -12.66 -15.26
C ASP A 499 12.54 -12.57 -14.82
N VAL A 500 11.72 -13.56 -15.14
CA VAL A 500 10.27 -13.55 -14.84
C VAL A 500 9.98 -14.43 -13.65
N VAL A 501 9.49 -13.83 -12.57
CA VAL A 501 9.06 -14.52 -11.34
C VAL A 501 7.61 -14.19 -11.08
N ASP A 502 6.75 -15.20 -10.95
CA ASP A 502 5.30 -15.05 -10.71
C ASP A 502 4.60 -14.10 -11.71
N GLY A 503 5.06 -14.17 -13.00
CA GLY A 503 4.57 -13.31 -14.07
C GLY A 503 5.12 -11.89 -14.08
N ILE A 504 6.02 -11.53 -13.14
CA ILE A 504 6.63 -10.21 -13.03
C ILE A 504 8.06 -10.24 -13.58
N SER A 505 8.35 -9.46 -14.61
CA SER A 505 9.70 -9.30 -15.15
C SER A 505 10.48 -8.29 -14.31
N ARG A 506 11.59 -8.76 -13.71
CA ARG A 506 12.46 -7.94 -12.88
C ARG A 506 13.13 -6.82 -13.69
N SER A 507 13.61 -7.14 -14.88
CA SER A 507 14.27 -6.17 -15.78
C SER A 507 13.30 -5.06 -16.20
N ARG A 508 12.07 -5.44 -16.59
CA ARG A 508 11.02 -4.47 -16.96
C ARG A 508 10.67 -3.55 -15.80
N MET A 509 10.54 -4.08 -14.58
CA MET A 509 10.24 -3.25 -13.40
C MET A 509 11.38 -2.28 -13.09
N LYS A 510 12.64 -2.72 -13.19
CA LYS A 510 13.80 -1.83 -13.02
C LYS A 510 13.85 -0.73 -14.08
N GLN A 511 13.61 -1.07 -15.35
CA GLN A 511 13.53 -0.08 -16.43
C GLN A 511 12.41 0.94 -16.21
N LEU A 512 11.25 0.49 -15.70
CA LEU A 512 10.13 1.36 -15.39
C LEU A 512 10.47 2.34 -14.25
N MET A 513 11.08 1.84 -13.18
CA MET A 513 11.50 2.68 -12.04
C MET A 513 12.58 3.68 -12.45
N ALA A 514 13.53 3.28 -13.29
CA ALA A 514 14.53 4.18 -13.86
C ALA A 514 13.88 5.24 -14.76
N HIS A 515 12.95 4.82 -15.63
CA HIS A 515 12.19 5.75 -16.48
C HIS A 515 11.38 6.77 -15.67
N TRP A 516 10.78 6.35 -14.55
CA TRP A 516 10.11 7.27 -13.62
C TRP A 516 11.09 8.29 -13.02
N ALA A 517 12.26 7.85 -12.57
CA ALA A 517 13.31 8.74 -12.08
C ALA A 517 13.76 9.74 -13.16
N ASP A 518 13.93 9.28 -14.41
CA ASP A 518 14.32 10.12 -15.55
C ASP A 518 13.25 11.19 -15.86
N ILE A 519 11.95 10.80 -15.85
CA ILE A 519 10.85 11.75 -16.10
C ILE A 519 10.85 12.88 -15.08
N THR A 520 11.06 12.54 -13.80
CA THR A 520 10.91 13.48 -12.68
C THR A 520 12.20 14.20 -12.33
N GLY A 521 13.34 13.75 -12.88
CA GLY A 521 14.67 14.25 -12.47
C GLY A 521 15.02 13.96 -11.00
N VAL A 522 14.31 13.03 -10.36
CA VAL A 522 14.45 12.70 -8.94
C VAL A 522 15.20 11.38 -8.79
N ASP A 523 16.15 11.34 -7.86
CA ASP A 523 16.84 10.10 -7.52
C ASP A 523 15.83 8.99 -7.17
N GLN A 524 15.97 7.83 -7.80
CA GLN A 524 15.12 6.67 -7.60
C GLN A 524 14.99 6.28 -6.12
N GLN A 525 16.05 6.45 -5.32
CA GLN A 525 16.02 6.15 -3.89
C GLN A 525 15.04 7.04 -3.14
N LYS A 526 14.94 8.31 -3.48
CA LYS A 526 13.96 9.25 -2.89
C LYS A 526 12.52 8.94 -3.28
N LEU A 527 12.32 8.39 -4.48
CA LEU A 527 11.00 8.00 -4.96
C LEU A 527 10.49 6.73 -4.26
N ILE A 528 11.35 5.73 -4.08
CA ILE A 528 10.95 4.36 -3.69
C ILE A 528 11.06 4.12 -2.19
N TYR A 529 12.03 4.75 -1.50
CA TYR A 529 12.30 4.48 -0.10
C TYR A 529 11.77 5.56 0.84
N THR A 530 11.60 5.19 2.10
CA THR A 530 11.17 6.07 3.20
C THR A 530 12.04 5.84 4.44
N SER A 531 11.80 6.60 5.49
CA SER A 531 12.49 6.48 6.77
C SER A 531 11.50 6.23 7.91
N TYR A 532 12.02 5.81 9.06
CA TYR A 532 11.25 5.57 10.27
C TYR A 532 11.84 6.33 11.44
N ILE A 533 10.98 6.82 12.33
CA ILE A 533 11.35 7.68 13.44
C ILE A 533 11.10 6.95 14.76
N LYS A 534 12.06 7.00 15.65
CA LYS A 534 11.82 6.61 17.04
C LYS A 534 10.87 7.61 17.69
N VAL A 535 9.68 7.16 18.03
CA VAL A 535 8.73 7.99 18.78
C VAL A 535 9.09 7.91 20.27
N GLU A 536 9.44 9.05 20.87
CA GLU A 536 9.67 9.11 22.31
C GLU A 536 8.35 8.91 23.07
N SER A 537 8.37 7.97 24.01
CA SER A 537 7.21 7.72 24.86
C SER A 537 6.99 8.92 25.81
N ASP A 538 5.77 9.42 25.88
CA ASP A 538 5.36 10.42 26.86
C ASP A 538 5.09 9.83 28.25
N VAL A 539 5.32 8.53 28.41
CA VAL A 539 5.20 7.85 29.71
C VAL A 539 6.26 8.36 30.66
N GLY A 540 5.83 9.14 31.68
CA GLY A 540 6.72 9.76 32.65
C GLY A 540 7.00 11.23 32.43
N LYS A 541 6.62 11.83 31.30
CA LYS A 541 6.59 13.30 31.11
C LYS A 541 5.34 13.86 31.81
N LYS A 542 5.46 15.05 32.43
CA LYS A 542 4.28 15.77 32.95
C LYS A 542 3.28 15.90 31.79
N LYS A 543 2.08 15.40 31.99
CA LYS A 543 1.01 15.56 30.99
C LYS A 543 0.84 17.06 30.73
N PRO A 544 1.01 17.52 29.50
CA PRO A 544 0.69 18.90 29.16
C PRO A 544 -0.77 19.15 29.53
N SER A 545 -1.08 20.36 30.01
CA SER A 545 -2.45 20.76 30.32
C SER A 545 -3.35 20.54 29.07
N ASP A 546 -4.63 20.34 29.27
CA ASP A 546 -5.56 20.17 28.15
C ASP A 546 -5.52 21.37 27.18
N MET A 547 -5.21 22.55 27.70
CA MET A 547 -5.03 23.78 26.92
C MET A 547 -3.75 23.73 26.06
N GLU A 548 -2.63 23.22 26.58
CA GLU A 548 -1.38 23.02 25.80
C GLU A 548 -1.53 21.89 24.76
N ARG A 549 -2.35 20.88 25.06
CA ARG A 549 -2.68 19.80 24.10
C ARG A 549 -3.54 20.31 22.95
N VAL A 550 -4.54 21.16 23.24
CA VAL A 550 -5.38 21.80 22.23
C VAL A 550 -4.58 22.79 21.40
N ALA A 551 -3.70 23.59 22.02
CA ALA A 551 -2.81 24.50 21.31
C ALA A 551 -1.81 23.75 20.43
N GLY A 552 -1.23 22.63 20.89
CA GLY A 552 -0.35 21.78 20.09
C GLY A 552 -1.08 21.11 18.90
N LEU A 553 -2.33 20.70 19.10
CA LEU A 553 -3.18 20.17 18.04
C LEU A 553 -3.58 21.26 17.03
N ALA A 554 -3.87 22.49 17.51
CA ALA A 554 -4.17 23.63 16.65
C ALA A 554 -2.96 24.04 15.78
N VAL A 555 -1.74 24.00 16.32
CA VAL A 555 -0.50 24.26 15.56
C VAL A 555 -0.23 23.15 14.55
N THR A 556 -0.54 21.89 14.87
CA THR A 556 -0.34 20.76 13.95
C THR A 556 -1.46 20.64 12.91
N ALA A 557 -2.67 21.10 13.24
CA ALA A 557 -3.82 21.15 12.34
C ALA A 557 -3.96 22.52 11.62
N GLY A 558 -3.37 23.58 12.18
CA GLY A 558 -3.50 24.98 11.71
C GLY A 558 -2.45 25.44 10.70
N GLY A 559 -1.66 24.53 10.13
CA GLY A 559 -0.81 24.81 8.98
C GLY A 559 -1.55 24.70 7.65
N GLY A 560 -2.86 24.92 7.63
CA GLY A 560 -3.64 24.83 6.41
C GLY A 560 -5.05 25.40 6.59
N TRP A 561 -5.14 26.73 6.70
CA TRP A 561 -6.36 27.49 6.42
C TRP A 561 -6.05 28.45 5.27
#